data_7ec48051af1bf618fa065900c12e8398
#
_entry.id   7ec48051af1bf618fa065900c12e8398
#
_cell.length_a   1.000
_cell.length_b   1.000
_cell.length_c   1.000
_cell.angle_alpha   90.00
_cell.angle_beta   90.00
_cell.angle_gamma   90.00
#
_symmetry.space_group_name_H-M   'P 1'
#
loop_
_entity.id
_entity.type
_entity.pdbx_description
1 polymer ?
#
loop_
_entity_poly.entity_id
_entity_poly.type
_entity_poly.pdbx_seq_one_letter_code
_entity_poly.pdbx_strand_id
1 'polypeptide(L)'
;RLVFTTRAGLEVGEFYQFDDVWHDHKVNVLGQRQAMRPLEFNSIDVFSAYKNAYAIKPITENLDPTTKNKTNRLKEREMMLVTIGLLATEGYRPKGTTLVVEHGTAAIGEAIEAMLYELTDGAVRVNRSGIETGEAFTGQYAGVGKGNFRMKASLESLHNLIHNEFGFLPGQIGMNRDHSPAELAGREKANNALLKAIAAIAESDPNLASQIILPFCEINQFRRFADQVYAQINSRTDHNLEGWVEAGNVLTEWRPDYSLPWQPQERLLAIEDPRRREATLALIESDRDLMRTRKMSPAEVYNRGRANLVKLPRSSAAMLLKNAIGRDVKVGTGSSIEFEDSEAGPGTFRFLSRVKDRAGRETILQRGEKFTGVMNPYFPDTLDLIDASGAWIGSCPAFGNPAKNDEAALKRELGEANRVNADLMKPIQFRGSDILKQRLKETTHNNRMIAGGKDPQRHPFEPRKATSKAQVRANRRDADLARAARESQDDY
;
A
#
# COMPACT_ATOMS: atom_id res chain seq x y z
N ARG A 1 9.86 -37.68 -22.07
CA ARG A 1 10.57 -37.64 -20.78
C ARG A 1 10.11 -36.43 -20.02
N LEU A 2 9.74 -36.62 -18.75
CA LEU A 2 9.48 -35.52 -17.83
C LEU A 2 10.84 -34.88 -17.50
N VAL A 3 10.97 -33.58 -17.77
CA VAL A 3 12.11 -32.80 -17.30
C VAL A 3 11.71 -32.23 -15.95
N PHE A 4 12.44 -32.60 -14.91
CA PHE A 4 12.27 -32.03 -13.59
C PHE A 4 13.20 -30.82 -13.48
N THR A 5 12.66 -29.71 -13.04
CA THR A 5 13.45 -28.50 -12.72
C THR A 5 13.83 -28.52 -11.25
N THR A 6 14.93 -27.89 -10.88
CA THR A 6 15.35 -27.71 -9.49
C THR A 6 15.53 -26.24 -9.17
N ARG A 7 15.24 -25.86 -7.94
CA ARG A 7 15.51 -24.49 -7.44
C ARG A 7 16.96 -24.31 -6.96
N ALA A 8 17.74 -25.41 -6.93
CA ALA A 8 19.15 -25.33 -6.58
C ALA A 8 19.89 -24.43 -7.59
N GLY A 9 20.64 -23.46 -7.09
CA GLY A 9 21.35 -22.47 -7.90
C GLY A 9 20.58 -21.18 -8.22
N LEU A 10 19.29 -21.11 -7.87
CA LEU A 10 18.54 -19.87 -7.91
C LEU A 10 18.81 -19.01 -6.66
N GLU A 11 18.43 -17.76 -6.72
CA GLU A 11 18.50 -16.81 -5.61
C GLU A 11 17.15 -16.10 -5.42
N VAL A 12 16.94 -15.55 -4.21
CA VAL A 12 15.74 -14.78 -3.89
C VAL A 12 15.60 -13.59 -4.85
N GLY A 13 14.41 -13.41 -5.40
CA GLY A 13 14.09 -12.31 -6.32
C GLY A 13 14.60 -12.51 -7.75
N GLU A 14 15.13 -13.69 -8.10
CA GLU A 14 15.53 -13.98 -9.47
C GLU A 14 14.33 -14.22 -10.38
N PHE A 15 13.35 -14.98 -9.89
CA PHE A 15 12.10 -15.23 -10.58
C PHE A 15 10.90 -14.99 -9.66
N TYR A 16 10.04 -14.07 -10.07
CA TYR A 16 8.71 -13.93 -9.50
C TYR A 16 7.70 -14.52 -10.48
N GLN A 17 6.99 -15.53 -10.03
CA GLN A 17 5.97 -16.21 -10.82
C GLN A 17 4.58 -15.74 -10.40
N PHE A 18 3.74 -15.38 -11.40
CA PHE A 18 2.40 -14.86 -11.20
C PHE A 18 1.35 -15.79 -11.79
N ASP A 19 0.22 -15.89 -11.09
CA ASP A 19 -0.95 -16.63 -11.58
C ASP A 19 -2.23 -16.10 -10.94
N ASP A 20 -3.37 -16.47 -11.52
CA ASP A 20 -4.66 -16.25 -10.92
C ASP A 20 -5.27 -17.57 -10.39
N VAL A 21 -6.00 -17.47 -9.29
CA VAL A 21 -6.68 -18.62 -8.67
C VAL A 21 -8.09 -18.24 -8.22
N TRP A 22 -9.04 -19.07 -8.58
CA TRP A 22 -10.39 -18.99 -8.05
C TRP A 22 -10.48 -19.70 -6.71
N HIS A 23 -10.83 -18.96 -5.67
CA HIS A 23 -11.12 -19.59 -4.38
C HIS A 23 -12.42 -20.39 -4.46
N ASP A 24 -12.43 -21.58 -3.85
CA ASP A 24 -13.61 -22.45 -3.81
C ASP A 24 -14.60 -22.05 -2.71
N HIS A 25 -14.87 -20.72 -2.62
CA HIS A 25 -15.72 -20.12 -1.60
C HIS A 25 -16.64 -19.07 -2.20
N LYS A 26 -17.76 -18.84 -1.52
CA LYS A 26 -18.61 -17.67 -1.72
C LYS A 26 -18.48 -16.74 -0.53
N VAL A 27 -18.33 -15.46 -0.81
CA VAL A 27 -18.17 -14.39 0.17
C VAL A 27 -19.24 -13.31 -0.02
N ASN A 28 -19.53 -12.61 1.04
CA ASN A 28 -20.44 -11.47 1.01
C ASN A 28 -19.68 -10.18 0.77
N VAL A 29 -20.28 -9.30 -0.02
CA VAL A 29 -19.83 -7.91 -0.19
C VAL A 29 -20.99 -7.00 0.20
N LEU A 30 -20.79 -6.13 1.17
CA LEU A 30 -21.84 -5.19 1.60
C LEU A 30 -22.28 -4.30 0.43
N GLY A 31 -23.58 -4.10 0.31
CA GLY A 31 -24.19 -3.40 -0.82
C GLY A 31 -24.49 -4.29 -2.04
N GLN A 32 -23.99 -5.52 -2.08
CA GLN A 32 -24.35 -6.51 -3.10
C GLN A 32 -25.57 -7.33 -2.66
N ARG A 33 -26.31 -7.85 -3.64
CA ARG A 33 -27.55 -8.63 -3.40
C ARG A 33 -27.35 -10.14 -3.47
N GLN A 34 -26.14 -10.57 -3.78
CA GLN A 34 -25.76 -12.00 -3.88
C GLN A 34 -24.31 -12.19 -3.46
N ALA A 35 -24.02 -13.38 -2.95
CA ALA A 35 -22.66 -13.79 -2.64
C ALA A 35 -21.82 -13.90 -3.92
N MET A 36 -20.53 -13.60 -3.79
CA MET A 36 -19.59 -13.55 -4.90
C MET A 36 -18.48 -14.57 -4.69
N ARG A 37 -17.84 -15.01 -5.77
CA ARG A 37 -16.66 -15.87 -5.70
C ARG A 37 -15.39 -15.04 -5.75
N PRO A 38 -14.44 -15.18 -4.80
CA PRO A 38 -13.17 -14.49 -4.86
C PRO A 38 -12.26 -15.04 -5.96
N LEU A 39 -11.69 -14.14 -6.75
CA LEU A 39 -10.61 -14.42 -7.68
C LEU A 39 -9.37 -13.69 -7.16
N GLU A 40 -8.28 -14.40 -7.03
CA GLU A 40 -7.02 -13.88 -6.57
C GLU A 40 -6.00 -13.85 -7.69
N PHE A 41 -5.27 -12.76 -7.81
CA PHE A 41 -4.02 -12.68 -8.54
C PHE A 41 -2.88 -12.64 -7.53
N ASN A 42 -1.90 -13.53 -7.67
CA ASN A 42 -0.85 -13.68 -6.68
C ASN A 42 0.51 -13.92 -7.32
N SER A 43 1.54 -13.82 -6.49
CA SER A 43 2.91 -14.13 -6.89
C SER A 43 3.67 -14.87 -5.80
N ILE A 44 4.65 -15.65 -6.25
CA ILE A 44 5.66 -16.27 -5.39
C ILE A 44 7.07 -15.96 -5.89
N ASP A 45 8.01 -15.92 -4.96
CA ASP A 45 9.42 -16.06 -5.28
C ASP A 45 9.75 -17.53 -5.50
N VAL A 46 10.23 -17.87 -6.71
CA VAL A 46 10.44 -19.29 -7.10
C VAL A 46 11.46 -19.98 -6.23
N PHE A 47 12.54 -19.28 -5.87
CA PHE A 47 13.60 -19.87 -5.05
C PHE A 47 13.14 -20.23 -3.64
N SER A 48 12.53 -19.28 -2.95
CA SER A 48 12.09 -19.47 -1.56
C SER A 48 10.68 -20.07 -1.43
N ALA A 49 9.92 -20.18 -2.50
CA ALA A 49 8.49 -20.49 -2.49
C ALA A 49 7.66 -19.53 -1.60
N TYR A 50 8.20 -18.37 -1.27
CA TYR A 50 7.56 -17.35 -0.46
C TYR A 50 6.46 -16.66 -1.24
N LYS A 51 5.22 -16.72 -0.73
CA LYS A 51 4.09 -15.96 -1.28
C LYS A 51 4.24 -14.49 -0.84
N ASN A 52 4.59 -13.63 -1.79
CA ASN A 52 5.06 -12.27 -1.54
C ASN A 52 4.06 -11.17 -1.87
N ALA A 53 3.14 -11.40 -2.81
CA ALA A 53 2.13 -10.42 -3.15
C ALA A 53 0.83 -11.08 -3.64
N TYR A 54 -0.31 -10.44 -3.38
CA TYR A 54 -1.60 -10.88 -3.89
C TYR A 54 -2.64 -9.75 -3.87
N ALA A 55 -3.67 -9.92 -4.69
CA ALA A 55 -4.91 -9.13 -4.65
C ALA A 55 -6.11 -10.05 -4.81
N ILE A 56 -7.09 -9.92 -3.91
CA ILE A 56 -8.34 -10.69 -3.95
C ILE A 56 -9.49 -9.78 -4.36
N LYS A 57 -10.19 -10.16 -5.42
CA LYS A 57 -11.36 -9.46 -5.94
C LYS A 57 -12.58 -10.37 -5.92
N PRO A 58 -13.70 -9.97 -5.28
CA PRO A 58 -14.95 -10.72 -5.35
C PRO A 58 -15.58 -10.54 -6.73
N ILE A 59 -15.96 -11.65 -7.36
CA ILE A 59 -16.51 -11.67 -8.72
C ILE A 59 -17.87 -12.36 -8.73
N THR A 60 -18.85 -11.78 -9.41
CA THR A 60 -20.14 -12.42 -9.64
C THR A 60 -20.00 -13.51 -10.71
N GLU A 61 -20.42 -14.73 -10.39
CA GLU A 61 -20.39 -15.87 -11.33
C GLU A 61 -21.40 -15.73 -12.47
N ASN A 62 -22.55 -15.10 -12.19
CA ASN A 62 -23.61 -14.88 -13.17
C ASN A 62 -23.32 -13.63 -14.02
N LEU A 63 -22.28 -13.69 -14.80
CA LEU A 63 -22.17 -12.82 -15.97
C LEU A 63 -23.15 -13.36 -16.99
N ASP A 64 -24.16 -12.57 -17.31
CA ASP A 64 -25.07 -12.87 -18.42
C ASP A 64 -24.23 -13.22 -19.65
N PRO A 65 -24.29 -14.46 -20.15
CA PRO A 65 -23.49 -14.90 -21.29
C PRO A 65 -23.80 -14.08 -22.56
N THR A 66 -24.95 -13.42 -22.59
CA THR A 66 -25.37 -12.57 -23.73
C THR A 66 -24.73 -11.17 -23.68
N THR A 67 -24.38 -10.66 -22.52
CA THR A 67 -23.82 -9.31 -22.35
C THR A 67 -22.33 -9.35 -22.38
N LYS A 68 -21.56 -10.11 -22.90
CA LYS A 68 -20.07 -10.10 -23.03
C LYS A 68 -19.36 -9.13 -22.01
N ASN A 69 -20.05 -8.77 -20.93
CA ASN A 69 -19.58 -7.83 -19.92
C ASN A 69 -18.50 -8.51 -19.06
N LYS A 70 -17.28 -8.54 -19.60
CA LYS A 70 -16.06 -8.97 -18.92
C LYS A 70 -15.65 -7.99 -17.78
N THR A 71 -16.55 -7.09 -17.37
CA THR A 71 -16.20 -5.91 -16.56
C THR A 71 -15.84 -6.21 -15.13
N ASN A 72 -16.14 -7.40 -14.62
CA ASN A 72 -15.90 -7.74 -13.22
C ASN A 72 -14.77 -8.77 -12.96
N ARG A 73 -14.01 -9.14 -13.99
CA ARG A 73 -12.83 -10.00 -13.84
C ARG A 73 -11.61 -9.18 -13.38
N LEU A 74 -10.53 -9.85 -13.03
CA LEU A 74 -9.24 -9.20 -12.86
C LEU A 74 -8.89 -8.43 -14.13
N LYS A 75 -8.54 -7.17 -13.95
CA LYS A 75 -8.16 -6.26 -15.03
C LYS A 75 -6.67 -5.95 -14.93
N GLU A 76 -6.14 -5.34 -15.97
CA GLU A 76 -4.79 -4.79 -15.98
C GLU A 76 -4.46 -4.00 -14.70
N ARG A 77 -5.44 -3.26 -14.17
CA ARG A 77 -5.31 -2.49 -12.93
C ARG A 77 -4.84 -3.35 -11.75
N GLU A 78 -5.55 -4.44 -11.44
CA GLU A 78 -5.22 -5.29 -10.29
C GLU A 78 -3.86 -5.96 -10.47
N MET A 79 -3.58 -6.43 -11.70
CA MET A 79 -2.30 -7.05 -12.03
C MET A 79 -1.15 -6.07 -11.90
N MET A 80 -1.32 -4.84 -12.39
CA MET A 80 -0.34 -3.78 -12.25
C MET A 80 -0.10 -3.40 -10.79
N LEU A 81 -1.17 -3.29 -9.99
CA LEU A 81 -1.05 -3.01 -8.55
C LEU A 81 -0.23 -4.08 -7.84
N VAL A 82 -0.49 -5.36 -8.09
CA VAL A 82 0.27 -6.45 -7.47
C VAL A 82 1.72 -6.45 -7.94
N THR A 83 1.97 -6.33 -9.23
CA THR A 83 3.31 -6.41 -9.81
C THR A 83 4.18 -5.22 -9.38
N ILE A 84 3.67 -4.00 -9.56
CA ILE A 84 4.43 -2.79 -9.19
C ILE A 84 4.52 -2.65 -7.66
N GLY A 85 3.46 -3.03 -6.95
CA GLY A 85 3.47 -3.11 -5.49
C GLY A 85 4.56 -4.04 -4.98
N LEU A 86 4.66 -5.25 -5.53
CA LEU A 86 5.73 -6.21 -5.21
C LEU A 86 7.12 -5.57 -5.39
N LEU A 87 7.39 -4.98 -6.55
CA LEU A 87 8.70 -4.37 -6.84
C LEU A 87 8.99 -3.16 -5.94
N ALA A 88 7.96 -2.41 -5.52
CA ALA A 88 8.11 -1.24 -4.66
C ALA A 88 8.25 -1.60 -3.17
N THR A 89 7.68 -2.71 -2.71
CA THR A 89 7.69 -3.13 -1.30
C THR A 89 8.77 -4.17 -1.01
N GLU A 90 8.85 -5.18 -1.83
CA GLU A 90 9.83 -6.28 -1.70
C GLU A 90 11.11 -6.00 -2.48
N GLY A 91 10.99 -5.58 -3.74
CA GLY A 91 12.12 -5.21 -4.58
C GLY A 91 12.43 -6.22 -5.68
N TYR A 92 13.57 -5.98 -6.35
CA TYR A 92 14.12 -6.79 -7.42
C TYR A 92 15.64 -6.91 -7.28
N ARG A 93 16.23 -7.90 -7.92
CA ARG A 93 17.70 -8.07 -7.93
C ARG A 93 18.34 -7.12 -8.92
N PRO A 94 19.40 -6.40 -8.56
CA PRO A 94 20.16 -5.58 -9.51
C PRO A 94 20.81 -6.42 -10.63
N LYS A 95 21.10 -7.69 -10.35
CA LYS A 95 21.70 -8.63 -11.33
C LYS A 95 20.68 -9.21 -12.31
N GLY A 96 19.40 -9.02 -12.06
CA GLY A 96 18.31 -9.47 -12.90
C GLY A 96 17.16 -10.11 -12.12
N THR A 97 15.96 -9.71 -12.44
CA THR A 97 14.69 -10.29 -11.98
C THR A 97 13.81 -10.56 -13.18
N THR A 98 13.28 -11.76 -13.27
CA THR A 98 12.34 -12.16 -14.32
C THR A 98 10.94 -12.29 -13.72
N LEU A 99 9.99 -11.54 -14.28
CA LEU A 99 8.57 -11.66 -13.97
C LEU A 99 7.95 -12.69 -14.91
N VAL A 100 7.63 -13.86 -14.40
CA VAL A 100 7.03 -14.95 -15.18
C VAL A 100 5.52 -14.82 -15.12
N VAL A 101 4.91 -14.51 -16.26
CA VAL A 101 3.48 -14.26 -16.41
C VAL A 101 2.88 -15.16 -17.49
N GLU A 102 1.59 -15.46 -17.37
CA GLU A 102 0.90 -16.29 -18.37
C GLU A 102 0.49 -15.49 -19.61
N HIS A 103 0.55 -16.12 -20.79
CA HIS A 103 -0.06 -15.60 -21.98
C HIS A 103 -1.59 -15.47 -21.82
N GLY A 104 -2.09 -14.26 -21.80
CA GLY A 104 -3.53 -13.95 -21.83
C GLY A 104 -4.18 -13.52 -20.52
N THR A 105 -3.59 -13.81 -19.36
CA THR A 105 -4.12 -13.37 -18.06
C THR A 105 -3.38 -12.15 -17.50
N ALA A 106 -2.09 -12.06 -17.73
CA ALA A 106 -1.30 -10.95 -17.20
C ALA A 106 -1.16 -9.85 -18.26
N ALA A 107 -1.89 -8.82 -18.09
CA ALA A 107 -1.89 -7.66 -18.96
C ALA A 107 -0.74 -6.68 -18.66
N ILE A 108 0.48 -7.18 -18.52
CA ILE A 108 1.64 -6.31 -18.60
C ILE A 108 1.88 -6.06 -20.09
N GLY A 109 1.35 -4.95 -20.59
CA GLY A 109 1.51 -4.56 -21.98
C GLY A 109 2.98 -4.26 -22.32
N GLU A 110 3.34 -4.36 -23.61
CA GLU A 110 4.71 -4.10 -24.11
C GLU A 110 5.24 -2.72 -23.69
N ALA A 111 4.38 -1.71 -23.62
CA ALA A 111 4.76 -0.36 -23.19
C ALA A 111 5.18 -0.32 -21.71
N ILE A 112 4.52 -1.10 -20.86
CA ILE A 112 4.84 -1.19 -19.42
C ILE A 112 6.11 -2.01 -19.22
N GLU A 113 6.27 -3.09 -19.99
CA GLU A 113 7.50 -3.88 -19.99
C GLU A 113 8.71 -3.03 -20.37
N ALA A 114 8.61 -2.26 -21.46
CA ALA A 114 9.66 -1.34 -21.90
C ALA A 114 9.99 -0.30 -20.83
N MET A 115 8.97 0.29 -20.21
CA MET A 115 9.15 1.27 -19.12
C MET A 115 9.75 0.63 -17.85
N LEU A 116 9.35 -0.58 -17.48
CA LEU A 116 9.97 -1.33 -16.37
C LEU A 116 11.45 -1.59 -16.64
N TYR A 117 11.76 -2.05 -17.86
CA TYR A 117 13.12 -2.31 -18.29
C TYR A 117 13.98 -1.05 -18.19
N GLU A 118 13.48 0.08 -18.69
CA GLU A 118 14.18 1.38 -18.65
C GLU A 118 14.36 1.88 -17.20
N LEU A 119 13.29 1.86 -16.38
CA LEU A 119 13.32 2.36 -14.99
C LEU A 119 14.16 1.51 -14.03
N THR A 120 14.52 0.30 -14.43
CA THR A 120 15.34 -0.62 -13.64
C THR A 120 16.71 -0.89 -14.28
N ASP A 121 17.13 -0.08 -15.25
CA ASP A 121 18.39 -0.24 -16.00
C ASP A 121 18.55 -1.67 -16.57
N GLY A 122 17.46 -2.25 -17.06
CA GLY A 122 17.42 -3.58 -17.66
C GLY A 122 17.39 -4.73 -16.65
N ALA A 123 17.34 -4.44 -15.35
CA ALA A 123 17.34 -5.48 -14.31
C ALA A 123 16.01 -6.25 -14.25
N VAL A 124 14.86 -5.62 -14.53
CA VAL A 124 13.56 -6.31 -14.53
C VAL A 124 13.12 -6.62 -15.96
N ARG A 125 12.78 -7.89 -16.18
CA ARG A 125 12.30 -8.39 -17.49
C ARG A 125 11.00 -9.15 -17.31
N VAL A 126 10.16 -9.15 -18.33
CA VAL A 126 8.90 -9.92 -18.37
C VAL A 126 9.07 -11.13 -19.26
N ASN A 127 8.73 -12.29 -18.74
CA ASN A 127 8.75 -13.54 -19.50
C ASN A 127 7.33 -14.12 -19.59
N ARG A 128 6.81 -14.23 -20.81
CA ARG A 128 5.47 -14.78 -21.10
C ARG A 128 5.52 -16.22 -21.60
N SER A 129 6.72 -16.80 -21.74
CA SER A 129 6.87 -18.17 -22.26
C SER A 129 6.60 -19.24 -21.20
N GLY A 130 6.55 -18.87 -19.92
CA GLY A 130 6.45 -19.78 -18.81
C GLY A 130 7.71 -20.60 -18.56
N ILE A 131 8.83 -20.27 -19.21
CA ILE A 131 10.14 -20.87 -19.00
C ILE A 131 11.01 -19.87 -18.27
N GLU A 132 11.54 -20.26 -17.14
CA GLU A 132 12.30 -19.39 -16.24
C GLU A 132 13.60 -18.85 -16.86
N THR A 133 14.18 -19.57 -17.81
CA THR A 133 15.44 -19.17 -18.49
C THR A 133 15.30 -17.98 -19.43
N GLY A 134 14.08 -17.54 -19.73
CA GLY A 134 13.83 -16.38 -20.61
C GLY A 134 14.15 -16.61 -22.10
N GLU A 135 14.71 -17.77 -22.47
CA GLU A 135 14.94 -18.14 -23.86
C GLU A 135 13.66 -18.73 -24.46
N ALA A 136 13.23 -18.17 -25.59
CA ALA A 136 12.13 -18.73 -26.34
C ALA A 136 12.50 -20.14 -26.82
N PHE A 137 11.68 -21.14 -26.49
CA PHE A 137 11.83 -22.47 -27.09
C PHE A 137 11.61 -22.34 -28.59
N THR A 138 12.69 -22.57 -29.34
CA THR A 138 12.62 -22.72 -30.79
C THR A 138 12.34 -24.16 -31.17
N GLY A 139 11.54 -24.43 -32.18
CA GLY A 139 11.21 -25.76 -32.64
C GLY A 139 9.74 -26.14 -32.51
N GLN A 140 9.40 -27.44 -32.44
CA GLN A 140 8.02 -27.93 -32.43
C GLN A 140 7.16 -27.45 -31.24
N TYR A 141 7.76 -26.84 -30.24
CA TYR A 141 7.09 -26.22 -29.10
C TYR A 141 7.00 -24.69 -29.23
N ALA A 142 7.68 -24.09 -30.22
CA ALA A 142 7.54 -22.69 -30.52
C ALA A 142 6.20 -22.43 -31.26
N GLY A 143 5.45 -21.46 -30.80
CA GLY A 143 4.24 -21.02 -31.53
C GLY A 143 2.92 -21.67 -31.13
N VAL A 144 2.90 -22.59 -30.19
CA VAL A 144 1.66 -23.00 -29.57
C VAL A 144 1.36 -22.01 -28.44
N GLY A 145 0.81 -20.85 -28.69
CA GLY A 145 0.51 -19.78 -27.73
C GLY A 145 -0.23 -20.15 -26.41
N LYS A 146 0.04 -21.35 -25.96
CA LYS A 146 -0.42 -21.96 -24.70
C LYS A 146 0.82 -22.13 -23.83
N GLY A 147 0.94 -21.30 -22.81
CA GLY A 147 1.95 -21.43 -21.79
C GLY A 147 2.07 -22.89 -21.31
N ASN A 148 3.27 -23.32 -21.01
CA ASN A 148 3.47 -24.67 -20.48
C ASN A 148 3.04 -24.67 -19.00
N PHE A 149 1.80 -25.11 -18.72
CA PHE A 149 1.25 -25.20 -17.37
C PHE A 149 2.12 -26.00 -16.39
N ARG A 150 2.95 -26.92 -16.89
CA ARG A 150 3.87 -27.73 -16.06
C ARG A 150 4.98 -26.90 -15.43
N MET A 151 5.32 -25.76 -16.01
CA MET A 151 6.32 -24.84 -15.45
C MET A 151 5.78 -24.06 -14.23
N LYS A 152 4.46 -24.08 -14.01
CA LYS A 152 3.78 -23.48 -12.87
C LYS A 152 3.52 -24.47 -11.71
N ALA A 153 4.13 -25.63 -11.72
CA ALA A 153 3.91 -26.66 -10.70
C ALA A 153 4.11 -26.13 -9.26
N SER A 154 5.01 -25.18 -9.07
CA SER A 154 5.21 -24.54 -7.76
C SER A 154 3.99 -23.73 -7.30
N LEU A 155 3.37 -22.97 -8.20
CA LEU A 155 2.13 -22.21 -7.92
C LEU A 155 0.93 -23.12 -7.79
N GLU A 156 0.80 -24.13 -8.66
CA GLU A 156 -0.31 -25.11 -8.57
C GLU A 156 -0.28 -25.87 -7.25
N SER A 157 0.91 -26.26 -6.79
CA SER A 157 1.08 -26.89 -5.46
C SER A 157 0.70 -25.94 -4.33
N LEU A 158 1.04 -24.66 -4.43
CA LEU A 158 0.64 -23.63 -3.49
C LEU A 158 -0.87 -23.43 -3.50
N HIS A 159 -1.49 -23.36 -4.68
CA HIS A 159 -2.95 -23.22 -4.81
C HIS A 159 -3.70 -24.37 -4.15
N ASN A 160 -3.24 -25.61 -4.34
CA ASN A 160 -3.82 -26.77 -3.66
C ASN A 160 -3.70 -26.66 -2.14
N LEU A 161 -2.56 -26.19 -1.62
CA LEU A 161 -2.39 -25.96 -0.20
C LEU A 161 -3.34 -24.87 0.31
N ILE A 162 -3.46 -23.76 -0.41
CA ILE A 162 -4.37 -22.66 -0.10
C ILE A 162 -5.83 -23.20 -0.05
N HIS A 163 -6.28 -23.94 -1.04
CA HIS A 163 -7.63 -24.52 -1.07
C HIS A 163 -7.92 -25.40 0.16
N ASN A 164 -6.93 -26.21 0.57
CA ASN A 164 -7.08 -27.06 1.75
C ASN A 164 -7.20 -26.24 3.05
N GLU A 165 -6.36 -25.22 3.24
CA GLU A 165 -6.39 -24.37 4.44
C GLU A 165 -7.67 -23.53 4.51
N PHE A 166 -8.23 -23.13 3.37
CA PHE A 166 -9.50 -22.40 3.33
C PHE A 166 -10.72 -23.31 3.50
N GLY A 167 -10.58 -24.63 3.42
CA GLY A 167 -11.69 -25.60 3.49
C GLY A 167 -12.56 -25.51 4.74
N PHE A 168 -12.10 -24.88 5.80
CA PHE A 168 -12.83 -24.68 7.06
C PHE A 168 -13.77 -23.46 7.06
N LEU A 169 -13.63 -22.56 6.08
CA LEU A 169 -14.47 -21.38 6.03
C LEU A 169 -15.89 -21.68 5.52
N PRO A 170 -16.90 -21.00 6.06
CA PRO A 170 -18.25 -21.11 5.54
C PRO A 170 -18.35 -20.57 4.11
N GLY A 171 -19.19 -21.19 3.28
CA GLY A 171 -19.37 -20.79 1.88
C GLY A 171 -18.54 -21.59 0.89
N GLN A 172 -17.92 -22.68 1.32
CA GLN A 172 -17.18 -23.59 0.43
C GLN A 172 -18.09 -24.17 -0.65
N ILE A 173 -17.65 -24.12 -1.93
CA ILE A 173 -18.39 -24.59 -3.09
C ILE A 173 -17.90 -25.94 -3.63
N GLY A 174 -16.77 -26.46 -3.10
CA GLY A 174 -16.10 -27.65 -3.63
C GLY A 174 -15.28 -27.34 -4.90
N MET A 175 -14.38 -28.25 -5.24
CA MET A 175 -13.49 -28.09 -6.41
C MET A 175 -14.24 -27.99 -7.74
N ASN A 176 -15.40 -28.61 -7.83
CA ASN A 176 -16.26 -28.55 -9.01
C ASN A 176 -17.72 -28.77 -8.61
N ARG A 177 -18.64 -28.65 -9.59
CA ARG A 177 -20.08 -28.81 -9.37
C ARG A 177 -20.46 -30.16 -8.75
N ASP A 178 -19.74 -31.22 -9.08
CA ASP A 178 -20.03 -32.58 -8.62
C ASP A 178 -19.59 -32.80 -7.16
N HIS A 179 -18.64 -32.00 -6.65
CA HIS A 179 -18.15 -32.02 -5.28
C HIS A 179 -18.75 -30.91 -4.42
N SER A 180 -19.73 -30.18 -4.94
CA SER A 180 -20.42 -29.13 -4.20
C SER A 180 -21.20 -29.72 -3.03
N PRO A 181 -21.09 -29.15 -1.80
CA PRO A 181 -21.89 -29.59 -0.67
C PRO A 181 -23.38 -29.51 -0.99
N ALA A 182 -24.15 -30.62 -0.72
CA ALA A 182 -25.57 -30.69 -1.03
C ALA A 182 -26.40 -29.54 -0.43
N GLU A 183 -25.95 -29.02 0.72
CA GLU A 183 -26.62 -27.93 1.44
C GLU A 183 -26.29 -26.53 0.90
N LEU A 184 -25.29 -26.43 0.02
CA LEU A 184 -24.79 -25.11 -0.43
C LEU A 184 -25.87 -24.26 -1.07
N ALA A 185 -26.69 -24.86 -1.96
CA ALA A 185 -27.75 -24.15 -2.69
C ALA A 185 -28.77 -23.53 -1.72
N GLY A 186 -29.15 -24.27 -0.67
CA GLY A 186 -30.05 -23.78 0.37
C GLY A 186 -29.43 -22.64 1.20
N ARG A 187 -28.20 -22.83 1.62
CA ARG A 187 -27.42 -21.80 2.39
C ARG A 187 -27.20 -20.55 1.56
N GLU A 188 -26.86 -20.68 0.28
CA GLU A 188 -26.66 -19.54 -0.62
C GLU A 188 -27.97 -18.77 -0.83
N LYS A 189 -29.10 -19.47 -1.02
CA LYS A 189 -30.43 -18.84 -1.16
C LYS A 189 -30.78 -18.05 0.11
N ALA A 190 -30.56 -18.62 1.29
CA ALA A 190 -30.78 -17.94 2.57
C ALA A 190 -29.86 -16.73 2.73
N ASN A 191 -28.58 -16.89 2.43
CA ASN A 191 -27.59 -15.82 2.49
C ASN A 191 -27.95 -14.65 1.58
N ASN A 192 -28.33 -14.92 0.34
CA ASN A 192 -28.71 -13.89 -0.63
C ASN A 192 -30.03 -13.20 -0.26
N ALA A 193 -30.96 -13.89 0.39
CA ALA A 193 -32.16 -13.27 0.96
C ALA A 193 -31.82 -12.30 2.07
N LEU A 194 -30.90 -12.67 2.99
CA LEU A 194 -30.41 -11.80 4.06
C LEU A 194 -29.64 -10.59 3.52
N LEU A 195 -28.79 -10.76 2.50
CA LEU A 195 -28.09 -9.64 1.85
C LEU A 195 -29.06 -8.61 1.26
N LYS A 196 -30.14 -9.07 0.62
CA LYS A 196 -31.21 -8.19 0.11
C LYS A 196 -31.93 -7.48 1.24
N ALA A 197 -32.20 -8.18 2.35
CA ALA A 197 -32.83 -7.56 3.53
C ALA A 197 -31.92 -6.50 4.17
N ILE A 198 -30.61 -6.79 4.32
CA ILE A 198 -29.63 -5.82 4.82
C ILE A 198 -29.60 -4.57 3.93
N ALA A 199 -29.56 -4.74 2.62
CA ALA A 199 -29.55 -3.62 1.69
C ALA A 199 -30.80 -2.73 1.81
N ALA A 200 -31.98 -3.34 2.05
CA ALA A 200 -33.21 -2.61 2.25
C ALA A 200 -33.31 -1.90 3.62
N ILE A 201 -32.75 -2.52 4.67
CA ILE A 201 -32.79 -1.97 6.04
C ILE A 201 -31.70 -0.91 6.23
N ALA A 202 -30.55 -1.02 5.57
CA ALA A 202 -29.41 -0.14 5.77
C ALA A 202 -29.71 1.33 5.44
N GLU A 203 -30.67 1.60 4.55
CA GLU A 203 -31.14 2.95 4.22
C GLU A 203 -31.95 3.59 5.36
N SER A 204 -32.67 2.80 6.16
CA SER A 204 -33.54 3.27 7.25
C SER A 204 -32.92 3.07 8.63
N ASP A 205 -32.24 1.98 8.87
CA ASP A 205 -31.61 1.62 10.15
C ASP A 205 -30.27 0.91 9.94
N PRO A 206 -29.16 1.67 9.79
CA PRO A 206 -27.83 1.09 9.63
C PRO A 206 -27.36 0.23 10.82
N ASN A 207 -27.83 0.55 12.04
CA ASN A 207 -27.45 -0.19 13.24
C ASN A 207 -28.07 -1.60 13.23
N LEU A 208 -29.34 -1.71 12.88
CA LEU A 208 -30.01 -3.00 12.75
C LEU A 208 -29.40 -3.82 11.61
N ALA A 209 -29.10 -3.20 10.48
CA ALA A 209 -28.44 -3.87 9.36
C ALA A 209 -27.10 -4.49 9.76
N SER A 210 -26.31 -3.80 10.60
CA SER A 210 -25.01 -4.29 11.08
C SER A 210 -25.09 -5.48 12.06
N GLN A 211 -26.24 -5.72 12.66
CA GLN A 211 -26.45 -6.82 13.62
C GLN A 211 -26.85 -8.14 12.95
N ILE A 212 -27.20 -8.13 11.67
CA ILE A 212 -27.59 -9.32 10.95
C ILE A 212 -26.37 -10.19 10.64
N ILE A 213 -26.37 -11.41 11.18
CA ILE A 213 -25.31 -12.38 10.94
C ILE A 213 -25.57 -13.08 9.62
N LEU A 214 -24.61 -13.02 8.70
CA LEU A 214 -24.66 -13.67 7.42
C LEU A 214 -24.05 -15.09 7.50
N PRO A 215 -24.62 -16.08 6.76
CA PRO A 215 -24.10 -17.45 6.70
C PRO A 215 -22.70 -17.55 6.11
N PHE A 216 -22.34 -16.68 5.15
CA PHE A 216 -21.01 -16.63 4.55
C PHE A 216 -20.22 -15.44 5.10
N CYS A 217 -18.90 -15.56 5.12
CA CYS A 217 -18.04 -14.48 5.61
C CYS A 217 -18.08 -13.26 4.69
N GLU A 218 -17.83 -12.10 5.26
CA GLU A 218 -17.66 -10.87 4.52
C GLU A 218 -16.26 -10.82 3.87
N ILE A 219 -16.12 -10.18 2.71
CA ILE A 219 -14.87 -10.13 1.93
C ILE A 219 -13.66 -9.65 2.74
N ASN A 220 -13.82 -8.69 3.64
CA ASN A 220 -12.71 -8.21 4.47
C ASN A 220 -12.33 -9.21 5.57
N GLN A 221 -13.27 -10.01 6.06
CA GLN A 221 -12.98 -11.13 6.96
C GLN A 221 -12.22 -12.23 6.19
N PHE A 222 -12.66 -12.52 4.96
CA PHE A 222 -11.98 -13.48 4.08
C PHE A 222 -10.53 -13.05 3.80
N ARG A 223 -10.29 -11.77 3.49
CA ARG A 223 -8.93 -11.23 3.26
C ARG A 223 -8.06 -11.35 4.50
N ARG A 224 -8.58 -11.00 5.69
CA ARG A 224 -7.82 -11.16 6.96
C ARG A 224 -7.47 -12.61 7.24
N PHE A 225 -8.36 -13.53 6.92
CA PHE A 225 -8.08 -14.95 7.03
C PHE A 225 -7.02 -15.38 6.00
N ALA A 226 -7.10 -14.87 4.77
CA ALA A 226 -6.08 -15.09 3.76
C ALA A 226 -4.69 -14.65 4.23
N ASP A 227 -4.57 -13.46 4.83
CA ASP A 227 -3.31 -12.98 5.42
C ASP A 227 -2.74 -13.97 6.45
N GLN A 228 -3.59 -14.51 7.32
CA GLN A 228 -3.19 -15.49 8.34
C GLN A 228 -2.73 -16.81 7.71
N VAL A 229 -3.48 -17.33 6.75
CA VAL A 229 -3.15 -18.58 6.02
C VAL A 229 -1.83 -18.42 5.28
N TYR A 230 -1.61 -17.30 4.60
CA TYR A 230 -0.37 -17.08 3.85
C TYR A 230 0.84 -16.88 4.77
N ALA A 231 0.67 -16.21 5.90
CA ALA A 231 1.69 -16.13 6.92
C ALA A 231 2.04 -17.52 7.48
N GLN A 232 1.04 -18.36 7.73
CA GLN A 232 1.22 -19.74 8.17
C GLN A 232 1.94 -20.59 7.12
N ILE A 233 1.51 -20.55 5.87
CA ILE A 233 2.17 -21.26 4.75
C ILE A 233 3.62 -20.82 4.64
N ASN A 234 3.88 -19.52 4.66
CA ASN A 234 5.23 -18.98 4.56
C ASN A 234 6.14 -19.34 5.75
N SER A 235 5.58 -19.67 6.90
CA SER A 235 6.31 -20.04 8.12
C SER A 235 6.53 -21.55 8.30
N ARG A 236 5.95 -22.40 7.43
CA ARG A 236 6.03 -23.86 7.56
C ARG A 236 7.44 -24.37 7.33
N THR A 237 7.89 -25.27 8.19
CA THR A 237 9.18 -25.98 8.07
C THR A 237 9.01 -27.45 7.71
N ASP A 238 7.77 -27.96 7.79
CA ASP A 238 7.37 -29.35 7.53
C ASP A 238 6.95 -29.57 6.06
N HIS A 239 7.69 -28.99 5.13
CA HIS A 239 7.40 -29.08 3.70
C HIS A 239 8.37 -29.99 2.94
N ASN A 240 7.98 -30.42 1.74
CA ASN A 240 8.81 -31.20 0.83
C ASN A 240 9.08 -30.44 -0.49
N LEU A 241 9.48 -29.16 -0.36
CA LEU A 241 9.84 -28.36 -1.51
C LEU A 241 11.07 -28.94 -2.21
N GLU A 242 10.97 -29.13 -3.51
CA GLU A 242 11.98 -29.74 -4.35
C GLU A 242 13.27 -28.91 -4.34
N GLY A 243 14.45 -29.57 -4.35
CA GLY A 243 15.75 -28.91 -4.36
C GLY A 243 16.09 -28.08 -3.12
N TRP A 244 15.29 -28.19 -2.02
CA TRP A 244 15.42 -27.31 -0.84
C TRP A 244 16.70 -27.52 -0.05
N VAL A 245 17.05 -28.77 0.18
CA VAL A 245 18.26 -29.14 0.93
C VAL A 245 19.50 -28.91 0.08
N GLU A 246 19.44 -29.24 -1.19
CA GLU A 246 20.49 -29.01 -2.19
C GLU A 246 20.82 -27.52 -2.35
N ALA A 247 19.84 -26.68 -2.18
CA ALA A 247 19.98 -25.22 -2.18
C ALA A 247 20.56 -24.67 -0.85
N GLY A 248 20.87 -25.54 0.14
CA GLY A 248 21.38 -25.12 1.43
C GLY A 248 20.34 -24.42 2.32
N ASN A 249 19.04 -24.66 2.09
CA ASN A 249 17.94 -24.06 2.87
C ASN A 249 17.66 -24.87 4.13
N VAL A 250 18.69 -25.11 4.91
CA VAL A 250 18.66 -25.82 6.20
C VAL A 250 19.32 -24.98 7.27
N LEU A 251 18.82 -25.08 8.49
CA LEU A 251 19.40 -24.47 9.68
C LEU A 251 19.74 -25.53 10.70
N THR A 252 20.92 -25.38 11.31
CA THR A 252 21.27 -26.10 12.53
C THR A 252 20.91 -25.20 13.70
N GLU A 253 20.04 -25.67 14.56
CA GLU A 253 19.52 -24.92 15.70
C GLU A 253 19.52 -25.79 16.96
N TRP A 254 19.37 -25.14 18.10
CA TRP A 254 19.21 -25.84 19.36
C TRP A 254 17.96 -26.73 19.35
N ARG A 255 18.09 -27.96 19.80
CA ARG A 255 16.93 -28.81 20.04
C ARG A 255 16.20 -28.28 21.27
N PRO A 256 14.94 -27.88 21.16
CA PRO A 256 14.16 -27.44 22.33
C PRO A 256 14.00 -28.62 23.29
N ASP A 257 14.35 -28.43 24.54
CA ASP A 257 14.05 -29.37 25.60
C ASP A 257 12.93 -28.82 26.47
N TYR A 258 11.71 -29.23 26.15
CA TYR A 258 10.51 -28.78 26.86
C TYR A 258 10.39 -29.32 28.31
N SER A 259 11.25 -30.24 28.71
CA SER A 259 11.33 -30.73 30.08
C SER A 259 12.10 -29.76 31.00
N LEU A 260 12.88 -28.85 30.41
CA LEU A 260 13.65 -27.87 31.16
C LEU A 260 12.84 -26.59 31.41
N PRO A 261 12.93 -26.01 32.62
CA PRO A 261 12.28 -24.74 32.93
C PRO A 261 12.90 -23.54 32.18
N TRP A 262 14.02 -23.73 31.51
CA TRP A 262 14.76 -22.75 30.70
C TRP A 262 15.44 -23.46 29.54
N GLN A 263 15.58 -22.75 28.42
CA GLN A 263 16.30 -23.29 27.27
C GLN A 263 17.81 -23.06 27.39
N PRO A 264 18.65 -23.97 26.86
CA PRO A 264 20.13 -23.82 26.87
C PRO A 264 20.59 -22.46 26.31
N GLN A 265 19.91 -21.92 25.30
CA GLN A 265 20.19 -20.62 24.72
C GLN A 265 20.04 -19.47 25.70
N GLU A 266 19.04 -19.51 26.59
CA GLU A 266 18.81 -18.47 27.60
C GLU A 266 19.97 -18.40 28.59
N ARG A 267 20.50 -19.55 29.00
CA ARG A 267 21.69 -19.59 29.84
C ARG A 267 22.95 -19.12 29.14
N LEU A 268 23.10 -19.45 27.86
CA LEU A 268 24.23 -18.97 27.07
C LEU A 268 24.22 -17.44 26.99
N LEU A 269 23.06 -16.85 26.76
CA LEU A 269 22.91 -15.39 26.71
C LEU A 269 23.16 -14.73 28.06
N ALA A 270 22.95 -15.43 29.16
CA ALA A 270 23.23 -14.94 30.51
C ALA A 270 24.74 -14.93 30.88
N ILE A 271 25.63 -15.52 30.06
CA ILE A 271 27.07 -15.44 30.25
C ILE A 271 27.58 -14.07 29.83
N GLU A 272 27.96 -13.23 30.78
CA GLU A 272 28.41 -11.86 30.52
C GLU A 272 29.74 -11.79 29.77
N ASP A 273 30.70 -12.66 30.13
CA ASP A 273 32.03 -12.74 29.46
C ASP A 273 31.90 -13.26 28.01
N PRO A 274 32.22 -12.45 26.99
CA PRO A 274 32.13 -12.87 25.58
C PRO A 274 32.99 -14.06 25.22
N ARG A 275 34.20 -14.16 25.77
CA ARG A 275 35.14 -15.29 25.50
C ARG A 275 34.59 -16.59 26.09
N ARG A 276 34.07 -16.54 27.31
CA ARG A 276 33.46 -17.67 27.96
C ARG A 276 32.21 -18.12 27.27
N ARG A 277 31.40 -17.15 26.78
CA ARG A 277 30.21 -17.42 25.97
C ARG A 277 30.56 -18.13 24.67
N GLU A 278 31.55 -17.61 23.93
CA GLU A 278 32.05 -18.22 22.68
C GLU A 278 32.60 -19.61 22.88
N ALA A 279 33.44 -19.83 23.91
CA ALA A 279 33.95 -21.15 24.25
C ALA A 279 32.83 -22.12 24.65
N THR A 280 31.87 -21.69 25.41
CA THR A 280 30.69 -22.48 25.77
C THR A 280 29.83 -22.81 24.56
N LEU A 281 29.63 -21.86 23.63
CA LEU A 281 28.93 -22.06 22.39
C LEU A 281 29.61 -23.13 21.53
N ALA A 282 30.93 -23.03 21.35
CA ALA A 282 31.71 -24.01 20.59
C ALA A 282 31.61 -25.43 21.17
N LEU A 283 31.63 -25.57 22.51
CA LEU A 283 31.40 -26.83 23.18
C LEU A 283 30.02 -27.42 22.92
N ILE A 284 28.99 -26.59 22.96
CA ILE A 284 27.60 -26.99 22.75
C ILE A 284 27.36 -27.35 21.28
N GLU A 285 27.90 -26.56 20.34
CA GLU A 285 27.81 -26.86 18.92
C GLU A 285 28.50 -28.13 18.51
N SER A 286 29.47 -28.57 19.29
CA SER A 286 30.12 -29.89 19.12
C SER A 286 29.25 -31.04 19.60
N ASP A 287 28.26 -30.80 20.45
CA ASP A 287 27.35 -31.82 20.99
C ASP A 287 26.14 -32.00 20.06
N ARG A 288 26.16 -33.07 19.26
CA ARG A 288 25.11 -33.41 18.30
C ARG A 288 23.75 -33.70 18.93
N ASP A 289 23.70 -34.04 20.21
CA ASP A 289 22.45 -34.34 20.91
C ASP A 289 21.70 -33.08 21.28
N LEU A 290 22.40 -31.96 21.41
CA LEU A 290 21.79 -30.64 21.71
C LEU A 290 21.38 -29.85 20.46
N MET A 291 21.87 -30.25 19.31
CA MET A 291 21.59 -29.57 18.04
C MET A 291 20.69 -30.42 17.15
N ARG A 292 19.88 -29.76 16.37
CA ARG A 292 19.11 -30.40 15.30
C ARG A 292 19.24 -29.63 14.01
N THR A 293 19.18 -30.33 12.91
CA THR A 293 19.04 -29.71 11.58
C THR A 293 17.58 -29.75 11.17
N ARG A 294 17.03 -28.61 10.80
CA ARG A 294 15.71 -28.50 10.22
C ARG A 294 15.72 -27.76 8.89
N LYS A 295 14.71 -27.99 8.08
CA LYS A 295 14.47 -27.16 6.90
C LYS A 295 14.11 -25.73 7.33
N MET A 296 14.60 -24.75 6.61
CA MET A 296 14.15 -23.37 6.75
C MET A 296 12.73 -23.24 6.18
N SER A 297 11.94 -22.33 6.73
CA SER A 297 10.67 -21.97 6.12
C SER A 297 10.85 -21.09 4.88
N PRO A 298 9.85 -20.98 3.98
CA PRO A 298 9.84 -20.01 2.88
C PRO A 298 10.19 -18.60 3.33
N ALA A 299 9.62 -18.14 4.44
CA ALA A 299 9.87 -16.80 4.99
C ALA A 299 11.33 -16.63 5.46
N GLU A 300 11.93 -17.63 6.10
CA GLU A 300 13.33 -17.57 6.55
C GLU A 300 14.28 -17.48 5.36
N VAL A 301 14.05 -18.29 4.31
CA VAL A 301 14.86 -18.24 3.08
C VAL A 301 14.71 -16.90 2.37
N TYR A 302 13.46 -16.43 2.22
CA TYR A 302 13.19 -15.15 1.60
C TYR A 302 13.87 -13.99 2.35
N ASN A 303 13.68 -13.92 3.66
CA ASN A 303 14.28 -12.87 4.51
C ASN A 303 15.80 -12.88 4.48
N ARG A 304 16.44 -14.06 4.40
CA ARG A 304 17.90 -14.19 4.24
C ARG A 304 18.40 -13.55 2.95
N GLY A 305 17.66 -13.72 1.84
CA GLY A 305 18.03 -13.15 0.53
C GLY A 305 17.54 -11.73 0.27
N ARG A 306 16.50 -11.28 1.00
CA ARG A 306 15.83 -9.99 0.79
C ARG A 306 16.76 -8.78 0.90
N ALA A 307 17.82 -8.88 1.69
CA ALA A 307 18.81 -7.81 1.84
C ALA A 307 19.52 -7.44 0.52
N ASN A 308 19.53 -8.35 -0.46
CA ASN A 308 20.15 -8.17 -1.77
C ASN A 308 19.18 -7.53 -2.81
N LEU A 309 17.94 -7.29 -2.42
CA LEU A 309 16.93 -6.70 -3.30
C LEU A 309 16.96 -5.17 -3.21
N VAL A 310 16.75 -4.53 -4.34
CA VAL A 310 16.58 -3.08 -4.46
C VAL A 310 15.13 -2.78 -4.74
N LYS A 311 14.53 -1.88 -3.98
CA LYS A 311 13.13 -1.50 -4.16
C LYS A 311 12.98 -0.56 -5.34
N LEU A 312 11.94 -0.77 -6.13
CA LEU A 312 11.56 0.17 -7.17
C LEU A 312 11.26 1.53 -6.52
N PRO A 313 11.90 2.62 -6.98
CA PRO A 313 11.64 3.95 -6.44
C PRO A 313 10.16 4.30 -6.52
N ARG A 314 9.65 4.94 -5.49
CA ARG A 314 8.24 5.33 -5.41
C ARG A 314 7.79 6.17 -6.61
N SER A 315 8.63 7.11 -7.06
CA SER A 315 8.37 7.91 -8.25
C SER A 315 8.18 7.04 -9.50
N SER A 316 9.01 6.02 -9.67
CA SER A 316 8.91 5.06 -10.78
C SER A 316 7.63 4.23 -10.67
N ALA A 317 7.30 3.76 -9.47
CA ALA A 317 6.05 3.03 -9.22
C ALA A 317 4.82 3.89 -9.57
N ALA A 318 4.79 5.17 -9.17
CA ALA A 318 3.70 6.08 -9.49
C ALA A 318 3.56 6.31 -11.00
N MET A 319 4.67 6.48 -11.71
CA MET A 319 4.68 6.66 -13.17
C MET A 319 4.12 5.43 -13.90
N LEU A 320 4.50 4.23 -13.48
CA LEU A 320 4.00 2.97 -14.03
C LEU A 320 2.50 2.77 -13.75
N LEU A 321 2.04 3.15 -12.56
CA LEU A 321 0.64 3.01 -12.16
C LEU A 321 -0.28 4.11 -12.69
N LYS A 322 0.27 5.19 -13.28
CA LYS A 322 -0.49 6.35 -13.76
C LYS A 322 -1.70 5.96 -14.61
N ASN A 323 -1.49 5.10 -15.60
CA ASN A 323 -2.57 4.71 -16.54
C ASN A 323 -3.58 3.75 -15.90
N ALA A 324 -3.16 2.97 -14.90
CA ALA A 324 -4.02 1.98 -14.23
C ALA A 324 -4.92 2.61 -13.17
N ILE A 325 -4.37 3.51 -12.34
CA ILE A 325 -5.06 4.07 -11.17
C ILE A 325 -5.00 5.59 -11.07
N GLY A 326 -4.34 6.27 -12.00
CA GLY A 326 -4.25 7.73 -12.01
C GLY A 326 -5.61 8.40 -12.19
N ARG A 327 -5.84 9.51 -11.50
CA ARG A 327 -7.03 10.36 -11.62
C ARG A 327 -6.62 11.82 -11.72
N ASP A 328 -7.37 12.57 -12.48
CA ASP A 328 -7.18 14.02 -12.56
C ASP A 328 -7.55 14.66 -11.22
N VAL A 329 -6.62 15.41 -10.67
CA VAL A 329 -6.78 16.13 -9.40
C VAL A 329 -6.46 17.61 -9.57
N LYS A 330 -7.04 18.43 -8.70
CA LYS A 330 -6.82 19.87 -8.69
C LYS A 330 -6.62 20.36 -7.27
N VAL A 331 -5.68 21.30 -7.10
CA VAL A 331 -5.52 21.98 -5.83
C VAL A 331 -6.73 22.86 -5.54
N GLY A 332 -7.47 22.52 -4.49
CA GLY A 332 -8.71 23.17 -4.07
C GLY A 332 -8.48 24.37 -3.15
N THR A 333 -9.58 24.85 -2.57
CA THR A 333 -9.58 25.85 -1.50
C THR A 333 -9.06 25.22 -0.21
N GLY A 334 -8.25 25.95 0.57
CA GLY A 334 -7.69 25.44 1.81
C GLY A 334 -6.44 24.60 1.62
N SER A 335 -5.77 24.70 0.45
CA SER A 335 -4.51 24.03 0.18
C SER A 335 -4.62 22.51 0.33
N SER A 336 -5.73 21.94 -0.12
CA SER A 336 -6.00 20.50 -0.15
C SER A 336 -6.23 20.01 -1.57
N ILE A 337 -5.94 18.71 -1.75
CA ILE A 337 -6.24 17.98 -2.97
C ILE A 337 -7.25 16.89 -2.59
N GLU A 338 -8.35 16.85 -3.30
CA GLU A 338 -9.36 15.79 -3.16
C GLU A 338 -9.13 14.73 -4.25
N PHE A 339 -9.16 13.47 -3.83
CA PHE A 339 -8.98 12.31 -4.70
C PHE A 339 -10.17 11.38 -4.53
N GLU A 340 -10.81 11.07 -5.63
CA GLU A 340 -11.95 10.14 -5.69
C GLU A 340 -11.61 8.99 -6.61
N ASP A 341 -11.78 7.79 -6.10
CA ASP A 341 -11.67 6.57 -6.88
C ASP A 341 -12.67 5.54 -6.34
N SER A 342 -13.77 5.37 -7.07
CA SER A 342 -14.83 4.43 -6.70
C SER A 342 -14.37 2.98 -6.57
N GLU A 343 -13.24 2.64 -7.19
CA GLU A 343 -12.65 1.29 -7.10
C GLU A 343 -11.72 1.15 -5.88
N ALA A 344 -11.18 2.27 -5.35
CA ALA A 344 -10.40 2.26 -4.12
C ALA A 344 -11.26 2.21 -2.85
N GLY A 345 -12.53 2.61 -2.97
CA GLY A 345 -13.51 2.60 -1.88
C GLY A 345 -14.48 3.77 -1.96
N PRO A 346 -15.58 3.73 -1.21
CA PRO A 346 -16.50 4.83 -1.13
C PRO A 346 -15.89 5.99 -0.35
N GLY A 347 -15.97 7.20 -0.89
CA GLY A 347 -15.58 8.43 -0.23
C GLY A 347 -14.50 9.21 -0.96
N THR A 348 -14.26 10.40 -0.43
CA THR A 348 -13.25 11.32 -0.93
C THR A 348 -12.05 11.29 0.00
N PHE A 349 -10.89 10.96 -0.53
CA PHE A 349 -9.62 11.05 0.18
C PHE A 349 -9.09 12.48 0.07
N ARG A 350 -8.47 12.98 1.13
CA ARG A 350 -7.93 14.34 1.19
C ARG A 350 -6.45 14.33 1.47
N PHE A 351 -5.72 15.17 0.75
CA PHE A 351 -4.28 15.33 0.85
C PHE A 351 -3.91 16.80 0.96
N LEU A 352 -2.81 17.11 1.65
CA LEU A 352 -2.30 18.47 1.70
C LEU A 352 -1.62 18.83 0.38
N SER A 353 -1.70 20.09 -0.04
CA SER A 353 -1.01 20.60 -1.25
C SER A 353 0.50 20.77 -1.06
N ARG A 354 1.08 20.23 0.01
CA ARG A 354 2.52 20.23 0.27
C ARG A 354 3.14 19.00 -0.36
N VAL A 355 3.92 19.21 -1.41
CA VAL A 355 4.61 18.16 -2.16
C VAL A 355 6.02 17.99 -1.64
N LYS A 356 6.44 16.76 -1.41
CA LYS A 356 7.81 16.39 -1.11
C LYS A 356 8.43 15.69 -2.31
N ASP A 357 9.49 16.28 -2.89
CA ASP A 357 10.19 15.73 -4.05
C ASP A 357 11.19 14.61 -3.66
N ARG A 358 11.88 14.04 -4.68
CA ARG A 358 12.89 12.98 -4.47
C ARG A 358 14.06 13.41 -3.58
N ALA A 359 14.41 14.70 -3.59
CA ALA A 359 15.47 15.26 -2.73
C ALA A 359 14.98 15.62 -1.32
N GLY A 360 13.72 15.36 -1.02
CA GLY A 360 13.10 15.71 0.26
C GLY A 360 12.73 17.18 0.39
N ARG A 361 12.83 17.99 -0.67
CA ARG A 361 12.44 19.39 -0.67
C ARG A 361 10.94 19.51 -0.70
N GLU A 362 10.41 20.39 0.12
CA GLU A 362 8.98 20.65 0.23
C GLU A 362 8.59 21.88 -0.59
N THR A 363 7.56 21.72 -1.42
CA THR A 363 6.97 22.80 -2.23
C THR A 363 5.47 22.83 -2.00
N ILE A 364 4.88 24.01 -1.88
CA ILE A 364 3.43 24.17 -1.74
C ILE A 364 2.86 24.54 -3.10
N LEU A 365 1.93 23.71 -3.55
CA LEU A 365 1.23 23.89 -4.82
C LEU A 365 0.20 25.01 -4.73
N GLN A 366 0.03 25.74 -5.83
CA GLN A 366 -0.89 26.86 -5.91
C GLN A 366 -2.30 26.38 -6.21
N ARG A 367 -3.30 27.11 -5.68
CA ARG A 367 -4.69 26.83 -5.97
C ARG A 367 -4.97 26.87 -7.47
N GLY A 368 -5.66 25.85 -7.95
CA GLY A 368 -6.05 25.73 -9.35
C GLY A 368 -5.11 24.93 -10.21
N GLU A 369 -3.90 24.61 -9.75
CA GLU A 369 -2.98 23.71 -10.46
C GLU A 369 -3.59 22.31 -10.59
N LYS A 370 -3.34 21.68 -11.73
CA LYS A 370 -3.88 20.37 -12.11
C LYS A 370 -2.75 19.36 -12.27
N PHE A 371 -3.02 18.15 -11.80
CA PHE A 371 -2.08 17.04 -11.85
C PHE A 371 -2.82 15.73 -12.10
N THR A 372 -2.09 14.68 -12.43
CA THR A 372 -2.60 13.32 -12.28
C THR A 372 -2.15 12.82 -10.89
N GLY A 373 -3.13 12.55 -10.02
CA GLY A 373 -2.91 11.93 -8.71
C GLY A 373 -2.88 10.42 -8.82
N VAL A 374 -1.91 9.78 -8.17
CA VAL A 374 -1.79 8.31 -8.08
C VAL A 374 -1.78 7.92 -6.60
N MET A 375 -2.88 7.31 -6.14
CA MET A 375 -2.98 6.77 -4.78
C MET A 375 -2.60 5.30 -4.81
N ASN A 376 -1.36 5.02 -4.41
CA ASN A 376 -0.86 3.66 -4.36
C ASN A 376 -1.32 2.98 -3.06
N PRO A 377 -2.09 1.87 -3.10
CA PRO A 377 -2.56 1.16 -1.90
C PRO A 377 -1.45 0.68 -0.95
N TYR A 378 -0.24 0.49 -1.45
CA TYR A 378 0.92 0.14 -0.64
C TYR A 378 1.52 1.34 0.13
N PHE A 379 1.09 2.56 -0.21
CA PHE A 379 1.48 3.81 0.45
C PHE A 379 0.24 4.69 0.69
N PRO A 380 -0.75 4.21 1.47
CA PRO A 380 -2.08 4.82 1.56
C PRO A 380 -2.09 6.22 2.17
N ASP A 381 -1.06 6.56 2.94
CA ASP A 381 -0.96 7.86 3.63
C ASP A 381 -0.47 8.99 2.72
N THR A 382 -0.34 8.74 1.42
CA THR A 382 0.21 9.73 0.50
C THR A 382 -0.37 9.60 -0.90
N LEU A 383 -0.47 10.75 -1.59
CA LEU A 383 -0.84 10.87 -3.00
C LEU A 383 0.39 11.27 -3.81
N ASP A 384 0.77 10.47 -4.78
CA ASP A 384 1.80 10.83 -5.75
C ASP A 384 1.23 11.72 -6.84
N LEU A 385 1.96 12.77 -7.22
CA LEU A 385 1.54 13.71 -8.24
C LEU A 385 2.45 13.65 -9.47
N ILE A 386 1.81 13.61 -10.63
CA ILE A 386 2.44 13.61 -11.94
C ILE A 386 1.92 14.83 -12.71
N ASP A 387 2.83 15.60 -13.29
CA ASP A 387 2.48 16.77 -14.08
C ASP A 387 1.96 16.43 -15.49
N ALA A 388 1.61 17.46 -16.25
CA ALA A 388 1.12 17.31 -17.63
C ALA A 388 2.18 16.75 -18.60
N SER A 389 3.46 16.88 -18.28
CA SER A 389 4.55 16.27 -19.05
C SER A 389 4.75 14.78 -18.79
N GLY A 390 4.09 14.25 -17.75
CA GLY A 390 4.26 12.87 -17.30
C GLY A 390 5.37 12.70 -16.26
N ALA A 391 5.97 13.78 -15.78
CA ALA A 391 7.01 13.73 -14.77
C ALA A 391 6.40 13.66 -13.35
N TRP A 392 6.96 12.81 -12.51
CA TRP A 392 6.61 12.76 -11.09
C TRP A 392 7.21 13.98 -10.36
N ILE A 393 6.38 14.77 -9.73
CA ILE A 393 6.79 16.00 -9.03
C ILE A 393 6.99 15.80 -7.53
N GLY A 394 6.36 14.77 -6.96
CA GLY A 394 6.48 14.46 -5.55
C GLY A 394 5.25 13.80 -4.96
N SER A 395 5.23 13.64 -3.65
CA SER A 395 4.12 13.05 -2.90
C SER A 395 3.55 14.03 -1.87
N CYS A 396 2.23 14.04 -1.77
CA CYS A 396 1.45 14.80 -0.81
C CYS A 396 1.02 13.90 0.35
N PRO A 397 1.17 14.31 1.62
CA PRO A 397 0.68 13.53 2.75
C PRO A 397 -0.85 13.57 2.83
N ALA A 398 -1.44 12.46 3.29
CA ALA A 398 -2.86 12.40 3.58
C ALA A 398 -3.24 13.41 4.67
N PHE A 399 -4.41 13.99 4.52
CA PHE A 399 -5.02 14.86 5.51
C PHE A 399 -6.20 14.13 6.14
N GLY A 400 -6.03 13.74 7.40
CA GLY A 400 -7.02 12.97 8.13
C GLY A 400 -8.20 13.81 8.62
N ASN A 401 -9.34 13.15 8.81
CA ASN A 401 -10.44 13.68 9.62
C ASN A 401 -10.39 12.99 10.99
N PRO A 402 -9.59 13.49 11.95
CA PRO A 402 -9.47 12.85 13.24
C PRO A 402 -10.80 12.87 13.98
N ALA A 403 -11.05 11.87 14.81
CA ALA A 403 -12.22 11.84 15.67
C ALA A 403 -12.22 13.06 16.59
N LYS A 404 -13.40 13.63 16.87
CA LYS A 404 -13.53 14.86 17.70
C LYS A 404 -12.96 14.72 19.10
N ASN A 405 -12.87 13.49 19.61
CA ASN A 405 -12.30 13.15 20.91
C ASN A 405 -10.81 12.77 20.88
N ASP A 406 -10.19 12.72 19.70
CA ASP A 406 -8.75 12.48 19.55
C ASP A 406 -7.98 13.80 19.49
N GLU A 407 -7.70 14.35 20.66
CA GLU A 407 -7.02 15.64 20.82
C GLU A 407 -5.60 15.63 20.22
N ALA A 408 -4.89 14.51 20.29
CA ALA A 408 -3.52 14.38 19.78
C ALA A 408 -3.52 14.41 18.24
N ALA A 409 -4.43 13.68 17.61
CA ALA A 409 -4.58 13.70 16.15
C ALA A 409 -5.09 15.06 15.66
N LEU A 410 -6.07 15.68 16.36
CA LEU A 410 -6.54 17.03 16.04
C LEU A 410 -5.42 18.08 16.09
N LYS A 411 -4.58 18.06 17.14
CA LYS A 411 -3.45 18.98 17.27
C LYS A 411 -2.44 18.79 16.14
N ARG A 412 -2.15 17.54 15.76
CA ARG A 412 -1.25 17.22 14.66
C ARG A 412 -1.79 17.77 13.33
N GLU A 413 -3.03 17.46 12.98
CA GLU A 413 -3.65 17.90 11.72
C GLU A 413 -3.77 19.43 11.64
N LEU A 414 -4.20 20.08 12.72
CA LEU A 414 -4.24 21.54 12.80
C LEU A 414 -2.83 22.15 12.70
N GLY A 415 -1.83 21.52 13.29
CA GLY A 415 -0.42 21.94 13.18
C GLY A 415 0.07 21.92 11.75
N GLU A 416 -0.21 20.84 11.01
CA GLU A 416 0.16 20.71 9.60
C GLU A 416 -0.59 21.71 8.70
N ALA A 417 -1.89 21.86 8.88
CA ALA A 417 -2.68 22.85 8.14
C ALA A 417 -2.19 24.29 8.39
N ASN A 418 -1.90 24.61 9.63
CA ASN A 418 -1.34 25.94 9.98
C ASN A 418 0.05 26.17 9.39
N ARG A 419 0.88 25.13 9.31
CA ARG A 419 2.21 25.20 8.68
C ARG A 419 2.09 25.49 7.19
N VAL A 420 1.21 24.78 6.46
CA VAL A 420 0.94 25.02 5.04
C VAL A 420 0.43 26.46 4.82
N ASN A 421 -0.53 26.92 5.63
CA ASN A 421 -1.05 28.27 5.54
C ASN A 421 0.02 29.33 5.85
N ALA A 422 0.87 29.10 6.85
CA ALA A 422 1.98 30.00 7.17
C ALA A 422 2.98 30.13 6.02
N ASP A 423 3.31 29.02 5.38
CA ASP A 423 4.21 28.99 4.24
C ASP A 423 3.62 29.71 3.01
N LEU A 424 2.32 29.54 2.75
CA LEU A 424 1.60 30.27 1.70
C LEU A 424 1.56 31.78 1.96
N MET A 425 1.47 32.18 3.22
CA MET A 425 1.41 33.61 3.61
C MET A 425 2.79 34.28 3.61
N LYS A 426 3.89 33.55 3.70
CA LYS A 426 5.25 34.13 3.71
C LYS A 426 5.53 35.07 2.54
N PRO A 427 5.25 34.73 1.26
CA PRO A 427 5.50 35.65 0.14
C PRO A 427 4.65 36.92 0.22
N ILE A 428 3.40 36.80 0.73
CA ILE A 428 2.48 37.94 0.89
C ILE A 428 2.95 38.86 1.99
N GLN A 429 3.38 38.30 3.13
CA GLN A 429 3.93 39.07 4.25
C GLN A 429 5.24 39.76 3.87
N PHE A 430 6.10 39.09 3.11
CA PHE A 430 7.35 39.67 2.63
C PHE A 430 7.08 40.85 1.67
N ARG A 431 6.19 40.68 0.68
CA ARG A 431 5.79 41.78 -0.20
C ARG A 431 5.12 42.93 0.57
N GLY A 432 4.24 42.59 1.51
CA GLY A 432 3.60 43.59 2.38
C GLY A 432 4.61 44.39 3.23
N SER A 433 5.61 43.72 3.77
CA SER A 433 6.68 44.40 4.54
C SER A 433 7.53 45.30 3.67
N ASP A 434 7.80 44.91 2.42
CA ASP A 434 8.60 45.76 1.51
C ASP A 434 7.79 46.97 1.02
N ILE A 435 6.51 46.81 0.73
CA ILE A 435 5.63 47.95 0.41
C ILE A 435 5.52 48.91 1.57
N LEU A 436 5.40 48.39 2.80
CA LEU A 436 5.39 49.22 3.99
C LEU A 436 6.71 49.97 4.19
N LYS A 437 7.86 49.31 3.99
CA LYS A 437 9.19 49.93 4.06
C LYS A 437 9.36 51.03 2.98
N GLN A 438 8.88 50.76 1.77
CA GLN A 438 8.91 51.69 0.66
C GLN A 438 8.02 52.91 0.95
N ARG A 439 6.78 52.72 1.40
CA ARG A 439 5.91 53.81 1.85
C ARG A 439 6.51 54.63 3.01
N LEU A 440 7.12 53.94 3.96
CA LEU A 440 7.79 54.63 5.07
C LEU A 440 8.96 55.51 4.59
N LYS A 441 9.76 55.02 3.62
CA LYS A 441 10.83 55.79 2.97
C LYS A 441 10.26 56.99 2.22
N GLU A 442 9.22 56.80 1.43
CA GLU A 442 8.53 57.87 0.70
C GLU A 442 7.94 58.90 1.64
N THR A 443 7.25 58.47 2.69
CA THR A 443 6.67 59.37 3.72
C THR A 443 7.81 60.14 4.44
N THR A 444 8.91 59.49 4.77
CA THR A 444 10.04 60.14 5.42
C THR A 444 10.71 61.13 4.46
N HIS A 445 10.85 60.79 3.17
CA HIS A 445 11.37 61.70 2.15
C HIS A 445 10.46 62.92 1.98
N ASN A 446 9.14 62.71 1.81
CA ASN A 446 8.18 63.77 1.68
C ASN A 446 8.13 64.69 2.92
N ASN A 447 8.19 64.12 4.11
CA ASN A 447 8.29 64.91 5.35
C ASN A 447 9.57 65.75 5.45
N ARG A 448 10.73 65.21 4.97
CA ARG A 448 11.97 65.97 4.86
C ARG A 448 11.89 67.10 3.84
N MET A 449 11.25 66.87 2.69
CA MET A 449 10.98 67.89 1.66
C MET A 449 10.07 69.00 2.18
N ILE A 450 9.01 68.63 2.90
CA ILE A 450 8.08 69.58 3.55
C ILE A 450 8.79 70.38 4.66
N ALA A 451 9.63 69.71 5.46
CA ALA A 451 10.39 70.38 6.52
C ALA A 451 11.52 71.31 6.00
N GLY A 452 12.07 71.01 4.80
CA GLY A 452 13.05 71.86 4.11
C GLY A 452 12.45 73.08 3.37
N GLY A 453 11.13 73.04 3.06
CA GLY A 453 10.40 74.17 2.51
C GLY A 453 9.74 74.96 3.65
N LYS A 454 10.18 76.18 3.86
CA LYS A 454 9.75 77.11 4.91
C LYS A 454 8.23 77.30 4.98
N ASP A 455 7.51 76.37 5.60
CA ASP A 455 6.09 76.55 5.99
C ASP A 455 5.94 76.31 7.51
N PRO A 456 5.84 77.40 8.32
CA PRO A 456 5.86 77.28 9.77
C PRO A 456 4.54 76.86 10.42
N GLN A 457 3.52 76.48 9.65
CA GLN A 457 2.17 76.25 10.20
C GLN A 457 1.70 74.75 10.22
N ARG A 458 2.53 73.80 9.82
CA ARG A 458 2.20 72.41 9.99
C ARG A 458 2.84 71.83 11.25
N HIS A 459 1.97 71.54 12.24
CA HIS A 459 2.39 70.75 13.41
C HIS A 459 3.03 69.45 12.99
N PRO A 460 4.22 69.09 13.53
CA PRO A 460 4.84 67.84 13.25
C PRO A 460 3.92 66.71 13.72
N PHE A 461 3.66 65.76 12.83
CA PHE A 461 2.91 64.54 13.15
C PHE A 461 3.70 63.79 14.20
N GLU A 462 3.27 63.79 15.45
CA GLU A 462 3.88 62.94 16.48
C GLU A 462 3.70 61.48 16.08
N PRO A 463 4.81 60.74 15.92
CA PRO A 463 4.71 59.32 15.62
C PRO A 463 4.01 58.65 16.79
N ARG A 464 2.85 58.03 16.52
CA ARG A 464 2.18 57.15 17.50
C ARG A 464 3.22 56.21 18.08
N LYS A 465 3.46 56.32 19.39
CA LYS A 465 4.36 55.40 20.12
C LYS A 465 3.94 53.97 19.74
N ALA A 466 4.86 53.20 19.21
CA ALA A 466 4.63 51.82 18.86
C ALA A 466 4.05 51.11 20.09
N THR A 467 2.77 50.73 20.02
CA THR A 467 2.12 49.97 21.07
C THR A 467 2.89 48.68 21.27
N SER A 468 3.31 48.40 22.48
CA SER A 468 4.04 47.19 22.80
C SER A 468 3.18 45.98 22.41
N LYS A 469 3.82 44.83 22.03
CA LYS A 469 3.10 43.60 21.72
C LYS A 469 2.11 43.19 22.84
N ALA A 470 2.40 43.57 24.09
CA ALA A 470 1.54 43.38 25.24
C ALA A 470 0.27 44.25 25.17
N GLN A 471 0.39 45.49 24.76
CA GLN A 471 -0.72 46.45 24.64
C GLN A 471 -1.64 46.13 23.44
N VAL A 472 -1.08 45.61 22.34
CA VAL A 472 -1.85 45.10 21.19
C VAL A 472 -2.65 43.86 21.59
N ARG A 473 -2.06 42.97 22.42
CA ARG A 473 -2.76 41.79 22.98
C ARG A 473 -3.85 42.20 23.98
N ALA A 474 -3.63 43.16 24.82
CA ALA A 474 -4.62 43.68 25.75
C ALA A 474 -5.81 44.29 25.01
N ASN A 475 -5.58 45.16 24.03
CA ASN A 475 -6.62 45.79 23.23
C ASN A 475 -7.42 44.78 22.41
N ARG A 476 -6.78 43.70 21.96
CA ARG A 476 -7.50 42.61 21.24
C ARG A 476 -8.39 41.79 22.18
N ARG A 477 -7.92 41.53 23.40
CA ARG A 477 -8.70 40.83 24.44
C ARG A 477 -9.90 41.62 24.89
N ASP A 478 -9.74 42.95 25.03
CA ASP A 478 -10.83 43.84 25.40
C ASP A 478 -11.85 43.98 24.27
N ALA A 479 -11.43 43.97 23.01
CA ALA A 479 -12.33 43.97 21.85
C ALA A 479 -13.09 42.64 21.72
N ASP A 480 -12.46 41.50 22.00
CA ASP A 480 -13.09 40.18 21.97
C ASP A 480 -14.10 40.06 23.13
N LEU A 481 -13.78 40.57 24.33
CA LEU A 481 -14.71 40.64 25.47
C LEU A 481 -15.89 41.54 25.22
N ALA A 482 -15.68 42.70 24.57
CA ALA A 482 -16.75 43.63 24.21
C ALA A 482 -17.69 43.05 23.13
N ARG A 483 -17.15 42.19 22.22
CA ARG A 483 -17.93 41.47 21.23
C ARG A 483 -18.76 40.36 21.85
N ALA A 484 -18.18 39.55 22.74
CA ALA A 484 -18.87 38.51 23.48
C ALA A 484 -20.00 39.08 24.36
N ALA A 485 -19.79 40.26 24.97
CA ALA A 485 -20.81 40.94 25.77
C ALA A 485 -21.99 41.47 24.94
N ARG A 486 -21.75 41.83 23.67
CA ARG A 486 -22.84 42.23 22.74
C ARG A 486 -23.63 41.01 22.24
N GLU A 487 -22.93 39.93 21.88
CA GLU A 487 -23.60 38.71 21.44
C GLU A 487 -24.45 38.06 22.55
N SER A 488 -24.12 38.27 23.83
CA SER A 488 -24.93 37.80 24.95
C SER A 488 -26.14 38.69 25.30
N GLN A 489 -26.23 39.89 24.73
CA GLN A 489 -27.38 40.78 24.91
C GLN A 489 -28.47 40.64 23.81
N ASP A 490 -28.11 40.04 22.67
CA ASP A 490 -29.03 39.79 21.58
C ASP A 490 -29.81 38.46 21.68
N ASP A 491 -29.49 37.64 22.72
CA ASP A 491 -30.15 36.37 23.00
C ASP A 491 -31.18 36.42 24.18
N TYR A 492 -31.66 37.65 24.54
CA TYR A 492 -32.76 37.83 25.49
C TYR A 492 -33.94 38.57 24.89
#